data_4aa710a5f8b96484c505ca42ad211099
#
_entry.id   4aa710a5f8b96484c505ca42ad211099
#
_cell.length_a   1.000
_cell.length_b   1.000
_cell.length_c   1.000
_cell.angle_alpha   90.00
_cell.angle_beta   90.00
_cell.angle_gamma   90.00
#
_symmetry.space_group_name_H-M   'P 1'
#
loop_
_entity.id
_entity.type
_entity.pdbx_description
1 polymer ?
#
loop_
_entity_poly.entity_id
_entity_poly.type
_entity_poly.pdbx_seq_one_letter_code
_entity_poly.pdbx_strand_id
1 'polypeptide(L)'
;MTEKERKEQITYHREALRKLHSVSRSDWHAGFEALLRIETYKYGSRIRMRTEEVLGEEPPRADYVIIIEDEETEFDKEIFRIFRKHNICEYKNPHDSLNERVLRKICGYANLYIGVAEHEGDIPSDQVTISVFRAVKNPRLFRSLEKAGNLTKDDIPGIYHITGFTDLPFQIVITSELEGVEYAAYRALTNKAHEADIEQVIEAGGNAENNRVREHYRVLLKLVIEKNPGVIETIRRDKGMEDVLMEIVKDRVDEKVSNAVSVAVSNAEVAKEQETLLTSIRNIMDTLKLTVSQAMDALKIPDADRPVYAEKLKRS
;
A
#
# COMPACT_ATOMS: atom_id res chain seq x y z
N MET A 1 -6.66 -22.21 29.73
CA MET A 1 -5.82 -21.00 29.62
C MET A 1 -5.87 -20.29 30.95
N THR A 2 -4.76 -20.15 31.63
CA THR A 2 -4.66 -19.47 32.92
C THR A 2 -4.70 -17.95 32.72
N GLU A 3 -5.06 -17.19 33.77
CA GLU A 3 -5.07 -15.73 33.72
C GLU A 3 -3.69 -15.13 33.36
N LYS A 4 -2.62 -15.84 33.70
CA LYS A 4 -1.24 -15.48 33.35
C LYS A 4 -0.97 -15.64 31.85
N GLU A 5 -1.36 -16.77 31.27
CA GLU A 5 -1.24 -17.04 29.84
C GLU A 5 -2.05 -16.02 29.00
N ARG A 6 -3.23 -15.63 29.51
CA ARG A 6 -4.07 -14.61 28.86
C ARG A 6 -3.42 -13.22 28.89
N LYS A 7 -2.79 -12.84 30.01
CA LYS A 7 -2.05 -11.57 30.13
C LYS A 7 -0.79 -11.55 29.25
N GLU A 8 -0.05 -12.64 29.18
CA GLU A 8 1.13 -12.78 28.33
C GLU A 8 0.74 -12.72 26.85
N GLN A 9 -0.36 -13.35 26.45
CA GLN A 9 -0.90 -13.30 25.11
C GLN A 9 -1.36 -11.88 24.72
N ILE A 10 -2.05 -11.18 25.64
CA ILE A 10 -2.47 -9.78 25.45
C ILE A 10 -1.24 -8.85 25.30
N THR A 11 -0.21 -9.07 26.11
CA THR A 11 1.03 -8.27 26.04
C THR A 11 1.77 -8.51 24.73
N TYR A 12 1.90 -9.77 24.31
CA TYR A 12 2.47 -10.16 23.03
C TYR A 12 1.73 -9.50 21.84
N HIS A 13 0.40 -9.52 21.86
CA HIS A 13 -0.42 -8.89 20.83
C HIS A 13 -0.31 -7.37 20.82
N ARG A 14 -0.22 -6.72 22.00
CA ARG A 14 0.02 -5.27 22.11
C ARG A 14 1.39 -4.86 21.55
N GLU A 15 2.42 -5.67 21.78
CA GLU A 15 3.75 -5.43 21.22
C GLU A 15 3.78 -5.70 19.71
N ALA A 16 3.12 -6.75 19.23
CA ALA A 16 2.95 -7.02 17.81
C ALA A 16 2.22 -5.86 17.10
N LEU A 17 1.13 -5.36 17.66
CA LEU A 17 0.39 -4.20 17.15
C LEU A 17 1.24 -2.91 17.19
N ARG A 18 2.07 -2.69 18.21
CA ARG A 18 2.99 -1.54 18.27
C ARG A 18 4.11 -1.60 17.24
N LYS A 19 4.63 -2.79 16.93
CA LYS A 19 5.62 -3.00 15.85
C LYS A 19 5.05 -2.83 14.44
N LEU A 20 3.73 -2.82 14.29
CA LEU A 20 3.00 -2.52 13.04
C LEU A 20 3.04 -1.02 12.64
N HIS A 21 3.58 -0.14 13.48
CA HIS A 21 3.41 1.33 13.37
C HIS A 21 4.29 2.04 12.33
N SER A 22 5.10 1.35 11.53
CA SER A 22 5.82 1.96 10.41
C SER A 22 5.19 1.60 9.07
N VAL A 23 4.01 2.15 8.79
CA VAL A 23 3.38 2.00 7.49
C VAL A 23 4.02 2.96 6.51
N SER A 24 4.60 2.41 5.47
CA SER A 24 5.18 3.17 4.37
C SER A 24 4.08 3.78 3.48
N ARG A 25 4.45 4.73 2.62
CA ARG A 25 3.56 5.28 1.58
C ARG A 25 2.98 4.16 0.70
N SER A 26 3.75 3.11 0.44
CA SER A 26 3.36 1.94 -0.35
C SER A 26 2.17 1.17 0.23
N ASP A 27 2.02 1.14 1.56
CA ASP A 27 0.93 0.37 2.19
C ASP A 27 -0.45 1.00 1.94
N TRP A 28 -0.54 2.34 1.88
CA TRP A 28 -1.78 3.03 1.52
C TRP A 28 -2.21 2.75 0.07
N HIS A 29 -1.26 2.71 -0.85
CA HIS A 29 -1.53 2.36 -2.24
C HIS A 29 -1.99 0.91 -2.37
N ALA A 30 -1.35 -0.02 -1.66
CA ALA A 30 -1.79 -1.42 -1.63
C ALA A 30 -3.23 -1.58 -1.11
N GLY A 31 -3.61 -0.82 -0.06
CA GLY A 31 -4.98 -0.80 0.44
C GLY A 31 -5.98 -0.26 -0.58
N PHE A 32 -5.64 0.81 -1.27
CA PHE A 32 -6.50 1.37 -2.30
C PHE A 32 -6.57 0.47 -3.54
N GLU A 33 -5.46 -0.16 -3.94
CA GLU A 33 -5.46 -1.16 -4.99
C GLU A 33 -6.41 -2.32 -4.67
N ALA A 34 -6.33 -2.85 -3.44
CA ALA A 34 -7.23 -3.91 -3.00
C ALA A 34 -8.70 -3.49 -3.12
N LEU A 35 -9.03 -2.25 -2.74
CA LEU A 35 -10.37 -1.69 -2.88
C LEU A 35 -10.82 -1.64 -4.34
N LEU A 36 -10.00 -1.12 -5.24
CA LEU A 36 -10.33 -1.10 -6.67
C LEU A 36 -10.50 -2.50 -7.26
N ARG A 37 -9.68 -3.48 -6.83
CA ARG A 37 -9.81 -4.88 -7.26
C ARG A 37 -11.08 -5.54 -6.75
N ILE A 38 -11.54 -5.21 -5.53
CA ILE A 38 -12.84 -5.64 -5.01
C ILE A 38 -13.96 -5.11 -5.91
N GLU A 39 -13.95 -3.81 -6.20
CA GLU A 39 -14.98 -3.15 -7.00
C GLU A 39 -15.04 -3.65 -8.44
N THR A 40 -13.89 -3.92 -9.04
CA THR A 40 -13.81 -4.31 -10.45
C THR A 40 -13.90 -5.80 -10.67
N TYR A 41 -13.83 -6.64 -9.62
CA TYR A 41 -13.76 -8.10 -9.74
C TYR A 41 -14.93 -8.70 -10.55
N LYS A 42 -16.17 -8.24 -10.28
CA LYS A 42 -17.38 -8.77 -10.92
C LYS A 42 -17.45 -8.52 -12.43
N TYR A 43 -16.68 -7.59 -12.95
CA TYR A 43 -16.65 -7.27 -14.36
C TYR A 43 -15.71 -8.16 -15.18
N GLY A 44 -14.83 -8.94 -14.51
CA GLY A 44 -13.98 -9.97 -15.13
C GLY A 44 -13.11 -9.42 -16.25
N SER A 45 -13.12 -10.06 -17.41
CA SER A 45 -12.31 -9.66 -18.57
C SER A 45 -12.75 -8.37 -19.27
N ARG A 46 -13.92 -7.81 -18.88
CA ARG A 46 -14.42 -6.53 -19.42
C ARG A 46 -13.63 -5.33 -18.89
N ILE A 47 -12.81 -5.54 -17.85
CA ILE A 47 -11.96 -4.52 -17.22
C ILE A 47 -10.53 -5.03 -17.13
N ARG A 48 -9.58 -4.16 -17.49
CA ARG A 48 -8.16 -4.34 -17.23
C ARG A 48 -7.65 -3.22 -16.36
N MET A 49 -7.05 -3.54 -15.21
CA MET A 49 -6.42 -2.59 -14.32
C MET A 49 -4.90 -2.77 -14.37
N ARG A 50 -4.18 -1.66 -14.59
CA ARG A 50 -2.74 -1.57 -14.49
C ARG A 50 -2.37 -0.69 -13.31
N THR A 51 -1.37 -1.09 -12.54
CA THR A 51 -0.86 -0.37 -11.38
C THR A 51 0.51 0.20 -11.70
N GLU A 52 0.84 1.37 -11.17
CA GLU A 52 2.12 2.04 -11.36
C GLU A 52 2.55 2.11 -12.84
N GLU A 53 1.60 2.44 -13.72
CA GLU A 53 1.85 2.54 -15.16
C GLU A 53 2.94 3.57 -15.45
N VAL A 54 4.04 3.12 -16.09
CA VAL A 54 5.18 3.97 -16.44
C VAL A 54 4.86 4.75 -17.71
N LEU A 55 4.89 6.08 -17.63
CA LEU A 55 4.57 6.98 -18.71
C LEU A 55 5.85 7.62 -19.25
N GLY A 56 6.60 6.91 -20.13
CA GLY A 56 7.85 7.37 -20.74
C GLY A 56 9.12 6.68 -20.23
N GLU A 57 10.29 7.10 -20.72
CA GLU A 57 11.61 6.50 -20.41
C GLU A 57 12.09 6.74 -18.97
N GLU A 58 11.64 7.84 -18.33
CA GLU A 58 11.79 8.08 -16.89
C GLU A 58 10.46 8.56 -16.29
N PRO A 59 10.06 8.09 -15.08
CA PRO A 59 8.66 8.13 -14.73
C PRO A 59 8.15 9.53 -14.41
N PRO A 60 7.10 9.99 -15.10
CA PRO A 60 5.86 10.18 -14.38
C PRO A 60 5.03 8.88 -14.42
N ARG A 61 4.53 8.45 -13.26
CA ARG A 61 3.68 7.26 -13.12
C ARG A 61 2.29 7.68 -12.71
N ALA A 62 1.25 7.16 -13.37
CA ALA A 62 -0.10 7.16 -12.83
C ALA A 62 -0.21 6.05 -11.78
N ASP A 63 -0.91 6.30 -10.67
CA ASP A 63 -1.10 5.26 -9.66
C ASP A 63 -1.84 4.06 -10.26
N TYR A 64 -2.96 4.31 -10.96
CA TYR A 64 -3.78 3.26 -11.61
C TYR A 64 -4.33 3.75 -12.93
N VAL A 65 -4.42 2.85 -13.90
CA VAL A 65 -5.19 3.02 -15.13
C VAL A 65 -6.19 1.87 -15.23
N ILE A 66 -7.47 2.20 -15.23
CA ILE A 66 -8.56 1.22 -15.40
C ILE A 66 -9.05 1.33 -16.83
N ILE A 67 -8.92 0.24 -17.59
CA ILE A 67 -9.34 0.17 -18.99
C ILE A 67 -10.60 -0.66 -19.09
N ILE A 68 -11.67 -0.09 -19.67
CA ILE A 68 -12.92 -0.78 -19.93
C ILE A 68 -12.78 -1.44 -21.30
N GLU A 69 -12.75 -2.76 -21.31
CA GLU A 69 -12.59 -3.54 -22.55
C GLU A 69 -13.94 -3.80 -23.24
N ASP A 70 -15.04 -3.75 -22.50
CA ASP A 70 -16.39 -3.94 -23.01
C ASP A 70 -17.20 -2.66 -22.77
N GLU A 71 -17.57 -1.98 -23.85
CA GLU A 71 -18.29 -0.68 -23.80
C GLU A 71 -19.68 -0.78 -23.16
N GLU A 72 -20.27 -1.98 -23.09
CA GLU A 72 -21.54 -2.22 -22.41
C GLU A 72 -21.39 -2.37 -20.88
N THR A 73 -20.19 -2.17 -20.34
CA THR A 73 -19.94 -2.27 -18.90
C THR A 73 -20.59 -1.12 -18.15
N GLU A 74 -21.60 -1.41 -17.34
CA GLU A 74 -22.24 -0.48 -16.41
C GLU A 74 -21.69 -0.70 -14.99
N PHE A 75 -21.36 0.39 -14.29
CA PHE A 75 -20.91 0.36 -12.92
C PHE A 75 -22.05 0.66 -11.96
N ASP A 76 -22.16 -0.10 -10.87
CA ASP A 76 -23.23 0.08 -9.89
C ASP A 76 -23.00 1.30 -8.98
N LYS A 77 -21.75 1.80 -8.86
CA LYS A 77 -21.41 2.89 -7.98
C LYS A 77 -21.22 4.19 -8.74
N GLU A 78 -21.82 5.23 -8.24
CA GLU A 78 -21.84 6.57 -8.87
C GLU A 78 -20.45 7.19 -9.01
N ILE A 79 -19.50 6.84 -8.15
CA ILE A 79 -18.11 7.28 -8.25
C ILE A 79 -17.43 6.85 -9.56
N PHE A 80 -17.99 5.86 -10.24
CA PHE A 80 -17.51 5.39 -11.55
C PHE A 80 -18.36 5.89 -12.73
N ARG A 81 -19.40 6.69 -12.48
CA ARG A 81 -20.30 7.23 -13.54
C ARG A 81 -19.55 8.09 -14.57
N ILE A 82 -18.45 8.73 -14.17
CA ILE A 82 -17.61 9.52 -15.06
C ILE A 82 -16.78 8.65 -16.02
N PHE A 83 -16.59 7.38 -15.70
CA PHE A 83 -15.65 6.51 -16.40
C PHE A 83 -15.96 6.39 -17.89
N ARG A 84 -14.88 6.31 -18.68
CA ARG A 84 -14.83 6.06 -20.11
C ARG A 84 -13.93 4.85 -20.36
N LYS A 85 -13.47 4.67 -21.59
CA LYS A 85 -12.58 3.54 -21.93
C LYS A 85 -11.29 3.52 -21.08
N HIS A 86 -10.66 4.66 -20.85
CA HIS A 86 -9.42 4.78 -20.09
C HIS A 86 -9.62 5.70 -18.88
N ASN A 87 -9.37 5.20 -17.68
CA ASN A 87 -9.68 5.93 -16.44
C ASN A 87 -8.44 5.99 -15.55
N ILE A 88 -7.87 7.19 -15.45
CA ILE A 88 -6.70 7.46 -14.61
C ILE A 88 -7.18 7.74 -13.20
N CYS A 89 -6.83 6.86 -12.27
CA CYS A 89 -7.20 6.95 -10.87
C CYS A 89 -5.96 7.24 -10.03
N GLU A 90 -6.01 8.31 -9.26
CA GLU A 90 -4.93 8.73 -8.35
C GLU A 90 -5.44 8.70 -6.92
N TYR A 91 -4.72 8.02 -6.03
CA TYR A 91 -5.03 8.00 -4.62
C TYR A 91 -4.12 8.94 -3.84
N LYS A 92 -4.72 9.81 -3.03
CA LYS A 92 -4.01 10.72 -2.12
C LYS A 92 -4.27 10.31 -0.68
N ASN A 93 -3.27 9.69 -0.05
CA ASN A 93 -3.37 9.28 1.34
C ASN A 93 -3.58 10.50 2.28
N PRO A 94 -3.99 10.31 3.55
CA PRO A 94 -4.28 11.41 4.47
C PRO A 94 -3.15 12.42 4.67
N HIS A 95 -1.89 12.02 4.45
CA HIS A 95 -0.69 12.86 4.62
C HIS A 95 -0.20 13.50 3.32
N ASP A 96 -0.70 13.05 2.16
CA ASP A 96 -0.31 13.63 0.87
C ASP A 96 -0.91 15.02 0.69
N SER A 97 -0.14 15.91 0.07
CA SER A 97 -0.67 17.20 -0.33
C SER A 97 -1.56 17.05 -1.56
N LEU A 98 -2.72 17.73 -1.57
CA LEU A 98 -3.54 17.92 -2.75
C LEU A 98 -3.74 19.45 -2.92
N ASN A 99 -3.15 20.01 -3.96
CA ASN A 99 -3.22 21.42 -4.31
C ASN A 99 -3.27 21.58 -5.84
N GLU A 100 -3.44 22.80 -6.35
CA GLU A 100 -3.54 23.05 -7.80
C GLU A 100 -2.34 22.55 -8.59
N ARG A 101 -1.13 22.66 -8.03
CA ARG A 101 0.09 22.12 -8.68
C ARG A 101 0.00 20.59 -8.86
N VAL A 102 -0.54 19.89 -7.85
CA VAL A 102 -0.74 18.44 -7.91
C VAL A 102 -1.81 18.09 -8.93
N LEU A 103 -2.93 18.86 -8.99
CA LEU A 103 -3.97 18.65 -10.02
C LEU A 103 -3.38 18.82 -11.43
N ARG A 104 -2.59 19.87 -11.67
CA ARG A 104 -1.91 20.07 -12.96
C ARG A 104 -0.95 18.93 -13.31
N LYS A 105 -0.23 18.38 -12.31
CA LYS A 105 0.65 17.25 -12.49
C LYS A 105 -0.13 16.01 -12.94
N ILE A 106 -1.27 15.73 -12.29
CA ILE A 106 -2.15 14.60 -12.64
C ILE A 106 -2.72 14.78 -14.06
N CYS A 107 -3.16 16.00 -14.43
CA CYS A 107 -3.57 16.30 -15.81
C CYS A 107 -2.42 16.08 -16.81
N GLY A 108 -1.19 16.44 -16.43
CA GLY A 108 0.01 16.17 -17.23
C GLY A 108 0.22 14.68 -17.45
N TYR A 109 -0.02 13.85 -16.44
CA TYR A 109 0.06 12.39 -16.56
C TYR A 109 -1.00 11.83 -17.51
N ALA A 110 -2.24 12.34 -17.43
CA ALA A 110 -3.31 11.94 -18.32
C ALA A 110 -3.00 12.28 -19.78
N ASN A 111 -2.51 13.51 -20.05
CA ASN A 111 -2.10 13.91 -21.37
C ASN A 111 -0.88 13.10 -21.89
N LEU A 112 0.07 12.82 -21.00
CA LEU A 112 1.21 11.98 -21.35
C LEU A 112 0.77 10.55 -21.68
N TYR A 113 -0.15 9.99 -20.90
CA TYR A 113 -0.74 8.67 -21.17
C TYR A 113 -1.35 8.61 -22.58
N ILE A 114 -2.14 9.63 -22.96
CA ILE A 114 -2.72 9.72 -24.32
C ILE A 114 -1.61 9.75 -25.40
N GLY A 115 -0.50 10.46 -25.13
CA GLY A 115 0.56 10.66 -26.12
C GLY A 115 1.57 9.52 -26.22
N VAL A 116 1.66 8.61 -25.22
CA VAL A 116 2.72 7.57 -25.18
C VAL A 116 2.20 6.14 -25.04
N ALA A 117 0.90 5.93 -24.95
CA ALA A 117 0.30 4.61 -24.79
C ALA A 117 0.26 3.86 -26.16
N GLU A 118 1.42 3.70 -26.79
CA GLU A 118 1.56 3.05 -28.11
C GLU A 118 0.91 1.66 -28.19
N HIS A 119 0.79 0.96 -27.07
CA HIS A 119 0.20 -0.38 -27.02
C HIS A 119 -1.32 -0.40 -27.14
N GLU A 120 -1.97 0.76 -26.96
CA GLU A 120 -3.44 0.90 -27.01
C GLU A 120 -3.90 1.53 -28.34
N GLY A 121 -2.97 1.88 -29.24
CA GLY A 121 -3.25 2.64 -30.45
C GLY A 121 -3.55 4.11 -30.17
N ASP A 122 -4.20 4.79 -31.08
CA ASP A 122 -4.65 6.17 -30.88
C ASP A 122 -5.75 6.23 -29.82
N ILE A 123 -5.50 6.94 -28.72
CA ILE A 123 -6.46 7.13 -27.63
C ILE A 123 -7.18 8.48 -27.82
N PRO A 124 -8.46 8.51 -28.17
CA PRO A 124 -9.23 9.74 -28.22
C PRO A 124 -9.34 10.36 -26.83
N SER A 125 -9.14 11.68 -26.73
CA SER A 125 -9.19 12.39 -25.45
C SER A 125 -10.56 12.30 -24.76
N ASP A 126 -11.64 12.22 -25.52
CA ASP A 126 -13.00 12.04 -25.01
C ASP A 126 -13.25 10.67 -24.39
N GLN A 127 -12.33 9.70 -24.59
CA GLN A 127 -12.36 8.38 -23.99
C GLN A 127 -11.48 8.27 -22.73
N VAL A 128 -10.89 9.36 -22.26
CA VAL A 128 -10.02 9.38 -21.08
C VAL A 128 -10.65 10.21 -19.96
N THR A 129 -10.59 9.69 -18.72
CA THR A 129 -11.08 10.41 -17.53
C THR A 129 -10.02 10.44 -16.42
N ILE A 130 -10.20 11.37 -15.48
CA ILE A 130 -9.34 11.51 -14.31
C ILE A 130 -10.20 11.44 -13.06
N SER A 131 -9.81 10.59 -12.11
CA SER A 131 -10.44 10.48 -10.79
C SER A 131 -9.39 10.53 -9.68
N VAL A 132 -9.50 11.52 -8.79
CA VAL A 132 -8.62 11.64 -7.62
C VAL A 132 -9.40 11.25 -6.37
N PHE A 133 -8.94 10.24 -5.66
CA PHE A 133 -9.55 9.77 -4.42
C PHE A 133 -8.78 10.28 -3.21
N ARG A 134 -9.49 10.79 -2.21
CA ARG A 134 -8.91 11.30 -0.98
C ARG A 134 -9.91 11.21 0.17
N ALA A 135 -9.41 10.90 1.37
CA ALA A 135 -10.29 10.80 2.55
C ALA A 135 -10.95 12.12 2.93
N VAL A 136 -10.22 13.24 2.93
CA VAL A 136 -10.70 14.53 3.45
C VAL A 136 -10.39 15.67 2.49
N LYS A 137 -11.26 16.68 2.43
CA LYS A 137 -11.03 17.90 1.65
C LYS A 137 -9.77 18.65 2.09
N ASN A 138 -9.08 19.26 1.12
CA ASN A 138 -8.20 20.38 1.39
C ASN A 138 -8.99 21.71 1.30
N PRO A 139 -9.30 22.38 2.44
CA PRO A 139 -10.18 23.56 2.42
C PRO A 139 -9.62 24.75 1.61
N ARG A 140 -8.27 24.82 1.48
CA ARG A 140 -7.63 25.90 0.69
C ARG A 140 -7.81 25.65 -0.80
N LEU A 141 -7.59 24.41 -1.25
CA LEU A 141 -7.80 24.04 -2.64
C LEU A 141 -9.27 24.24 -3.05
N PHE A 142 -10.20 23.70 -2.27
CA PHE A 142 -11.63 23.76 -2.59
C PHE A 142 -12.11 25.21 -2.69
N ARG A 143 -11.76 26.07 -1.75
CA ARG A 143 -12.08 27.52 -1.83
C ARG A 143 -11.46 28.21 -3.05
N SER A 144 -10.22 27.81 -3.45
CA SER A 144 -9.58 28.36 -4.65
C SER A 144 -10.34 27.95 -5.90
N LEU A 145 -10.72 26.67 -6.02
CA LEU A 145 -11.46 26.12 -7.14
C LEU A 145 -12.87 26.75 -7.24
N GLU A 146 -13.58 26.86 -6.12
CA GLU A 146 -14.90 27.51 -6.05
C GLU A 146 -14.83 29.00 -6.50
N LYS A 147 -13.85 29.73 -5.98
CA LYS A 147 -13.63 31.13 -6.36
C LYS A 147 -13.31 31.31 -7.86
N ALA A 148 -12.62 30.33 -8.43
CA ALA A 148 -12.28 30.33 -9.87
C ALA A 148 -13.43 29.81 -10.75
N GLY A 149 -14.53 29.30 -10.19
CA GLY A 149 -15.61 28.67 -10.93
C GLY A 149 -15.22 27.30 -11.54
N ASN A 150 -14.17 26.68 -11.00
CA ASN A 150 -13.59 25.43 -11.51
C ASN A 150 -14.04 24.21 -10.71
N LEU A 151 -15.02 24.32 -9.82
CA LEU A 151 -15.55 23.26 -8.98
C LEU A 151 -17.07 23.20 -9.09
N THR A 152 -17.61 22.06 -9.46
CA THR A 152 -19.04 21.77 -9.41
C THR A 152 -19.26 20.56 -8.49
N LYS A 153 -20.12 20.72 -7.48
CA LYS A 153 -20.53 19.62 -6.62
C LYS A 153 -21.54 18.75 -7.38
N ASP A 154 -21.35 17.45 -7.35
CA ASP A 154 -22.33 16.49 -7.86
C ASP A 154 -23.55 16.37 -6.93
N ASP A 155 -24.64 15.79 -7.43
CA ASP A 155 -25.81 15.44 -6.61
C ASP A 155 -25.45 14.37 -5.56
N ILE A 156 -24.44 13.55 -5.84
CA ILE A 156 -23.92 12.53 -4.92
C ILE A 156 -22.90 13.15 -3.97
N PRO A 157 -23.10 13.06 -2.63
CA PRO A 157 -22.17 13.56 -1.64
C PRO A 157 -20.77 12.99 -1.85
N GLY A 158 -19.75 13.85 -1.73
CA GLY A 158 -18.36 13.44 -1.86
C GLY A 158 -17.80 13.47 -3.29
N ILE A 159 -18.62 13.64 -4.32
CA ILE A 159 -18.17 13.76 -5.71
C ILE A 159 -18.11 15.22 -6.13
N TYR A 160 -16.99 15.64 -6.71
CA TYR A 160 -16.74 17.01 -7.17
C TYR A 160 -16.11 17.00 -8.55
N HIS A 161 -16.75 17.66 -9.52
CA HIS A 161 -16.23 17.81 -10.88
C HIS A 161 -15.31 19.02 -10.97
N ILE A 162 -14.20 18.86 -11.65
CA ILE A 162 -13.13 19.86 -11.80
C ILE A 162 -13.05 20.30 -13.24
N THR A 163 -12.99 21.60 -13.45
CA THR A 163 -12.79 22.23 -14.78
C THR A 163 -11.59 23.17 -14.76
N GLY A 164 -11.20 23.69 -15.92
CA GLY A 164 -10.13 24.71 -16.05
C GLY A 164 -8.70 24.21 -15.88
N PHE A 165 -8.49 22.88 -15.78
CA PHE A 165 -7.17 22.26 -15.72
C PHE A 165 -6.86 21.42 -16.97
N THR A 166 -7.89 20.84 -17.55
CA THR A 166 -7.83 19.96 -18.71
C THR A 166 -9.23 19.92 -19.35
N ASP A 167 -9.31 19.52 -20.62
CA ASP A 167 -10.58 19.24 -21.32
C ASP A 167 -11.09 17.82 -21.02
N LEU A 168 -10.30 16.99 -20.33
CA LEU A 168 -10.71 15.66 -19.92
C LEU A 168 -11.73 15.73 -18.78
N PRO A 169 -12.76 14.85 -18.74
CA PRO A 169 -13.62 14.70 -17.59
C PRO A 169 -12.80 14.42 -16.33
N PHE A 170 -12.96 15.25 -15.31
CA PHE A 170 -12.14 15.19 -14.12
C PHE A 170 -12.98 15.30 -12.86
N GLN A 171 -12.80 14.38 -11.90
CA GLN A 171 -13.45 14.42 -10.59
C GLN A 171 -12.47 14.29 -9.43
N ILE A 172 -12.85 14.86 -8.28
CA ILE A 172 -12.27 14.54 -6.98
C ILE A 172 -13.35 13.85 -6.14
N VAL A 173 -13.03 12.68 -5.62
CA VAL A 173 -13.89 11.91 -4.71
C VAL A 173 -13.36 12.07 -3.30
N ILE A 174 -14.16 12.70 -2.43
CA ILE A 174 -13.88 12.83 -0.99
C ILE A 174 -14.57 11.68 -0.27
N THR A 175 -13.80 10.64 0.02
CA THR A 175 -14.37 9.36 0.47
C THR A 175 -15.09 9.45 1.81
N SER A 176 -14.69 10.37 2.72
CA SER A 176 -15.42 10.58 3.98
C SER A 176 -16.80 11.22 3.83
N GLU A 177 -17.13 11.73 2.65
CA GLU A 177 -18.42 12.37 2.38
C GLU A 177 -19.36 11.47 1.58
N LEU A 178 -18.89 10.31 1.12
CA LEU A 178 -19.72 9.31 0.46
C LEU A 178 -20.73 8.74 1.46
N GLU A 179 -21.98 8.60 1.03
CA GLU A 179 -23.07 8.03 1.82
C GLU A 179 -23.43 6.62 1.30
N GLY A 180 -24.07 5.81 2.15
CA GLY A 180 -24.44 4.43 1.83
C GLY A 180 -23.42 3.40 2.33
N VAL A 181 -23.93 2.19 2.62
CA VAL A 181 -23.12 1.06 3.15
C VAL A 181 -22.13 0.54 2.11
N GLU A 182 -22.44 0.65 0.83
CA GLU A 182 -21.63 0.28 -0.32
C GLU A 182 -20.32 1.07 -0.41
N TYR A 183 -20.23 2.23 0.26
CA TYR A 183 -19.03 3.06 0.33
C TYR A 183 -18.25 2.92 1.64
N ALA A 184 -18.65 2.01 2.54
CA ALA A 184 -17.98 1.81 3.83
C ALA A 184 -16.47 1.54 3.67
N ALA A 185 -16.08 0.73 2.67
CA ALA A 185 -14.69 0.42 2.38
C ALA A 185 -13.87 1.66 1.98
N TYR A 186 -14.47 2.58 1.24
CA TYR A 186 -13.84 3.86 0.87
C TYR A 186 -13.68 4.78 2.09
N ARG A 187 -14.71 4.86 2.96
CA ARG A 187 -14.65 5.65 4.19
C ARG A 187 -13.70 5.08 5.23
N ALA A 188 -13.57 3.74 5.28
CA ALA A 188 -12.64 3.06 6.19
C ALA A 188 -11.17 3.25 5.80
N LEU A 189 -10.86 3.57 4.53
CA LEU A 189 -9.48 3.77 4.03
C LEU A 189 -8.91 5.13 4.49
N THR A 190 -8.83 5.32 5.80
CA THR A 190 -8.30 6.52 6.46
C THR A 190 -7.73 6.15 7.85
N ASN A 191 -7.01 7.08 8.46
CA ASN A 191 -6.56 6.97 9.85
C ASN A 191 -7.59 7.48 10.88
N LYS A 192 -8.83 7.77 10.44
CA LYS A 192 -9.95 8.26 11.24
C LYS A 192 -11.24 7.57 10.82
N ALA A 193 -11.18 6.28 10.56
CA ALA A 193 -12.35 5.50 10.17
C ALA A 193 -13.36 5.41 11.32
N HIS A 194 -14.64 5.41 10.98
CA HIS A 194 -15.70 5.14 11.93
C HIS A 194 -15.83 3.63 12.18
N GLU A 195 -16.22 3.26 13.40
CA GLU A 195 -16.42 1.88 13.81
C GLU A 195 -17.36 1.13 12.85
N ALA A 196 -18.52 1.73 12.56
CA ALA A 196 -19.51 1.15 11.67
C ALA A 196 -18.97 0.84 10.25
N ASP A 197 -18.09 1.69 9.70
CA ASP A 197 -17.48 1.45 8.39
C ASP A 197 -16.52 0.27 8.44
N ILE A 198 -15.71 0.16 9.51
CA ILE A 198 -14.79 -0.97 9.69
C ILE A 198 -15.56 -2.28 9.82
N GLU A 199 -16.64 -2.29 10.58
CA GLU A 199 -17.50 -3.46 10.75
C GLU A 199 -18.10 -3.92 9.43
N GLN A 200 -18.60 -2.99 8.60
CA GLN A 200 -19.12 -3.30 7.27
C GLN A 200 -18.04 -3.92 6.37
N VAL A 201 -16.80 -3.44 6.46
CA VAL A 201 -15.69 -4.03 5.68
C VAL A 201 -15.33 -5.43 6.17
N ILE A 202 -15.35 -5.67 7.49
CA ILE A 202 -15.13 -7.00 8.08
C ILE A 202 -16.23 -7.97 7.62
N GLU A 203 -17.47 -7.54 7.71
CA GLU A 203 -18.62 -8.35 7.29
C GLU A 203 -18.58 -8.68 5.79
N ALA A 204 -18.32 -7.66 4.95
CA ALA A 204 -18.21 -7.86 3.50
C ALA A 204 -17.06 -8.81 3.14
N GLY A 205 -15.91 -8.70 3.83
CA GLY A 205 -14.78 -9.60 3.64
C GLY A 205 -15.08 -11.03 4.06
N GLY A 206 -15.79 -11.21 5.18
CA GLY A 206 -16.24 -12.52 5.67
C GLY A 206 -17.25 -13.19 4.75
N ASN A 207 -18.16 -12.41 4.18
CA ASN A 207 -19.22 -12.89 3.28
C ASN A 207 -18.75 -13.02 1.82
N ALA A 208 -17.51 -12.63 1.48
CA ALA A 208 -17.01 -12.73 0.11
C ALA A 208 -16.91 -14.19 -0.32
N GLU A 209 -17.72 -14.60 -1.28
CA GLU A 209 -17.76 -15.98 -1.81
C GLU A 209 -16.47 -16.33 -2.56
N ASN A 210 -15.91 -15.35 -3.28
CA ASN A 210 -14.72 -15.56 -4.09
C ASN A 210 -13.43 -15.35 -3.28
N ASN A 211 -12.53 -16.34 -3.31
CA ASN A 211 -11.27 -16.31 -2.57
C ASN A 211 -10.37 -15.11 -2.95
N ARG A 212 -10.33 -14.70 -4.23
CA ARG A 212 -9.54 -13.53 -4.65
C ARG A 212 -10.10 -12.24 -4.07
N VAL A 213 -11.41 -12.07 -4.08
CA VAL A 213 -12.08 -10.92 -3.45
C VAL A 213 -11.81 -10.92 -1.94
N ARG A 214 -11.88 -12.08 -1.30
CA ARG A 214 -11.55 -12.23 0.13
C ARG A 214 -10.12 -11.82 0.44
N GLU A 215 -9.14 -12.19 -0.41
CA GLU A 215 -7.76 -11.73 -0.25
C GLU A 215 -7.61 -10.21 -0.39
N HIS A 216 -8.34 -9.56 -1.31
CA HIS A 216 -8.33 -8.10 -1.42
C HIS A 216 -8.93 -7.45 -0.16
N TYR A 217 -10.01 -7.99 0.40
CA TYR A 217 -10.54 -7.53 1.69
C TYR A 217 -9.54 -7.71 2.83
N ARG A 218 -8.76 -8.80 2.85
CA ARG A 218 -7.71 -9.00 3.85
C ARG A 218 -6.61 -7.93 3.74
N VAL A 219 -6.16 -7.59 2.53
CA VAL A 219 -5.18 -6.52 2.31
C VAL A 219 -5.72 -5.18 2.81
N LEU A 220 -6.97 -4.85 2.44
CA LEU A 220 -7.63 -3.63 2.88
C LEU A 220 -7.77 -3.57 4.40
N LEU A 221 -8.30 -4.64 5.02
CA LEU A 221 -8.52 -4.73 6.46
C LEU A 221 -7.21 -4.66 7.26
N LYS A 222 -6.14 -5.29 6.77
CA LYS A 222 -4.79 -5.14 7.35
C LYS A 222 -4.43 -3.66 7.54
N LEU A 223 -4.58 -2.86 6.48
CA LEU A 223 -4.25 -1.44 6.52
C LEU A 223 -5.20 -0.68 7.45
N VAL A 224 -6.51 -0.92 7.34
CA VAL A 224 -7.54 -0.24 8.15
C VAL A 224 -7.30 -0.51 9.64
N ILE A 225 -7.06 -1.77 10.03
CA ILE A 225 -6.74 -2.18 11.40
C ILE A 225 -5.49 -1.46 11.92
N GLU A 226 -4.44 -1.45 11.11
CA GLU A 226 -3.17 -0.82 11.48
C GLU A 226 -3.28 0.69 11.67
N LYS A 227 -4.12 1.35 10.87
CA LYS A 227 -4.29 2.81 10.93
C LYS A 227 -5.30 3.28 11.96
N ASN A 228 -6.14 2.39 12.48
CA ASN A 228 -7.22 2.72 13.41
C ASN A 228 -7.19 1.84 14.68
N PRO A 229 -6.05 1.73 15.40
CA PRO A 229 -5.91 0.79 16.52
C PRO A 229 -6.89 1.04 17.67
N GLY A 230 -7.25 2.30 17.94
CA GLY A 230 -8.22 2.64 19.00
C GLY A 230 -9.63 2.16 18.70
N VAL A 231 -10.07 2.29 17.45
CA VAL A 231 -11.41 1.82 17.01
C VAL A 231 -11.45 0.29 17.04
N ILE A 232 -10.37 -0.36 16.59
CA ILE A 232 -10.26 -1.82 16.59
C ILE A 232 -10.32 -2.39 18.02
N GLU A 233 -9.70 -1.72 19.01
CA GLU A 233 -9.78 -2.16 20.39
C GLU A 233 -11.22 -2.08 20.94
N THR A 234 -12.00 -1.09 20.49
CA THR A 234 -13.42 -0.95 20.82
C THR A 234 -14.24 -2.09 20.20
N ILE A 235 -14.12 -2.31 18.91
CA ILE A 235 -14.83 -3.39 18.18
C ILE A 235 -14.55 -4.76 18.83
N ARG A 236 -13.29 -5.03 19.15
CA ARG A 236 -12.88 -6.28 19.79
C ARG A 236 -13.51 -6.49 21.16
N ARG A 237 -13.56 -5.42 21.97
CA ARG A 237 -14.10 -5.49 23.32
C ARG A 237 -15.61 -5.65 23.34
N ASP A 238 -16.30 -4.89 22.49
CA ASP A 238 -17.75 -4.72 22.60
C ASP A 238 -18.54 -5.75 21.80
N LYS A 239 -17.96 -6.34 20.75
CA LYS A 239 -18.67 -7.21 19.81
C LYS A 239 -18.13 -8.65 19.64
N GLY A 240 -17.10 -9.01 20.39
CA GLY A 240 -16.57 -10.38 20.37
C GLY A 240 -16.01 -10.84 19.01
N MET A 241 -15.66 -9.90 18.11
CA MET A 241 -15.08 -10.17 16.79
C MET A 241 -13.59 -10.53 16.84
N GLU A 242 -13.13 -10.99 18.01
CA GLU A 242 -11.72 -11.30 18.29
C GLU A 242 -11.16 -12.34 17.31
N ASP A 243 -11.93 -13.38 17.01
CA ASP A 243 -11.49 -14.49 16.15
C ASP A 243 -11.28 -14.04 14.70
N VAL A 244 -12.18 -13.23 14.12
CA VAL A 244 -12.08 -12.71 12.75
C VAL A 244 -10.91 -11.73 12.62
N LEU A 245 -10.76 -10.82 13.58
CA LEU A 245 -9.64 -9.89 13.63
C LEU A 245 -8.31 -10.60 13.82
N MET A 246 -8.29 -11.66 14.64
CA MET A 246 -7.10 -12.47 14.89
C MET A 246 -6.69 -13.27 13.66
N GLU A 247 -7.63 -13.81 12.88
CA GLU A 247 -7.33 -14.51 11.63
C GLU A 247 -6.66 -13.55 10.62
N ILE A 248 -7.17 -12.33 10.48
CA ILE A 248 -6.61 -11.30 9.58
C ILE A 248 -5.20 -10.88 10.00
N VAL A 249 -4.94 -10.76 11.32
CA VAL A 249 -3.64 -10.31 11.85
C VAL A 249 -2.62 -11.45 11.91
N LYS A 250 -3.06 -12.69 12.12
CA LYS A 250 -2.21 -13.88 12.29
C LYS A 250 -1.28 -14.09 11.09
N ASP A 251 -1.80 -14.05 9.88
CA ASP A 251 -1.02 -14.26 8.66
C ASP A 251 0.16 -13.28 8.56
N ARG A 252 -0.01 -12.05 9.03
CA ARG A 252 1.06 -11.03 9.01
C ARG A 252 2.07 -11.21 10.15
N VAL A 253 1.63 -11.69 11.29
CA VAL A 253 2.54 -12.03 12.40
C VAL A 253 3.42 -13.20 11.96
N ASP A 254 2.83 -14.22 11.35
CA ASP A 254 3.55 -15.39 10.86
C ASP A 254 4.52 -15.03 9.72
N GLU A 255 4.14 -14.18 8.78
CA GLU A 255 5.01 -13.66 7.72
C GLU A 255 6.18 -12.81 8.27
N LYS A 256 5.91 -11.87 9.19
CA LYS A 256 6.97 -11.05 9.80
C LYS A 256 7.88 -11.87 10.72
N VAL A 257 7.33 -12.83 11.44
CA VAL A 257 8.12 -13.76 12.25
C VAL A 257 8.99 -14.63 11.36
N SER A 258 8.45 -15.18 10.28
CA SER A 258 9.21 -15.96 9.30
C SER A 258 10.34 -15.13 8.67
N ASN A 259 10.06 -13.90 8.24
CA ASN A 259 11.07 -13.00 7.69
C ASN A 259 12.13 -12.60 8.73
N ALA A 260 11.73 -12.29 9.97
CA ALA A 260 12.66 -11.95 11.04
C ALA A 260 13.53 -13.15 11.42
N VAL A 261 12.97 -14.35 11.46
CA VAL A 261 13.70 -15.60 11.71
C VAL A 261 14.68 -15.86 10.56
N SER A 262 14.26 -15.71 9.30
CA SER A 262 15.13 -15.90 8.13
C SER A 262 16.31 -14.93 8.15
N VAL A 263 16.09 -13.65 8.44
CA VAL A 263 17.15 -12.64 8.57
C VAL A 263 18.07 -12.96 9.76
N ALA A 264 17.51 -13.37 10.89
CA ALA A 264 18.30 -13.74 12.06
C ALA A 264 19.16 -14.98 11.82
N VAL A 265 18.63 -16.00 11.13
CA VAL A 265 19.36 -17.20 10.74
C VAL A 265 20.50 -16.84 9.77
N SER A 266 20.23 -16.06 8.72
CA SER A 266 21.26 -15.61 7.78
C SER A 266 22.37 -14.82 8.47
N ASN A 267 22.02 -13.89 9.37
CA ASN A 267 23.01 -13.13 10.14
C ASN A 267 23.86 -14.04 11.08
N ALA A 268 23.24 -15.07 11.68
CA ALA A 268 23.93 -16.02 12.54
C ALA A 268 24.89 -16.92 11.73
N GLU A 269 24.51 -17.34 10.52
CA GLU A 269 25.35 -18.10 9.61
C GLU A 269 26.57 -17.29 9.18
N VAL A 270 26.37 -16.03 8.75
CA VAL A 270 27.47 -15.13 8.39
C VAL A 270 28.41 -14.86 9.57
N ALA A 271 27.86 -14.67 10.78
CA ALA A 271 28.67 -14.50 11.98
C ALA A 271 29.52 -15.74 12.31
N LYS A 272 28.92 -16.94 12.16
CA LYS A 272 29.60 -18.20 12.37
C LYS A 272 30.71 -18.46 11.35
N GLU A 273 30.46 -18.15 10.07
CA GLU A 273 31.51 -18.24 9.03
C GLU A 273 32.66 -17.29 9.32
N GLN A 274 32.37 -16.05 9.71
CA GLN A 274 33.39 -15.06 10.08
C GLN A 274 34.24 -15.54 11.28
N GLU A 275 33.60 -16.12 12.30
CA GLU A 275 34.31 -16.63 13.48
C GLU A 275 35.19 -17.82 13.12
N THR A 276 34.72 -18.73 12.26
CA THR A 276 35.45 -19.86 11.73
C THR A 276 36.70 -19.39 10.94
N LEU A 277 36.53 -18.40 10.07
CA LEU A 277 37.65 -17.82 9.32
C LEU A 277 38.66 -17.11 10.23
N LEU A 278 38.20 -16.34 11.23
CA LEU A 278 39.07 -15.72 12.22
C LEU A 278 39.91 -16.75 12.97
N THR A 279 39.28 -17.85 13.39
CA THR A 279 39.98 -18.97 14.05
C THR A 279 41.00 -19.62 13.14
N SER A 280 40.66 -19.79 11.85
CA SER A 280 41.56 -20.34 10.84
C SER A 280 42.76 -19.44 10.58
N ILE A 281 42.56 -18.11 10.50
CA ILE A 281 43.64 -17.14 10.35
C ILE A 281 44.61 -17.22 11.54
N ARG A 282 44.10 -17.24 12.78
CA ARG A 282 44.95 -17.38 14.00
C ARG A 282 45.76 -18.66 13.99
N ASN A 283 45.11 -19.77 13.70
CA ASN A 283 45.78 -21.09 13.67
C ASN A 283 46.92 -21.11 12.64
N ILE A 284 46.72 -20.58 11.46
CA ILE A 284 47.77 -20.51 10.42
C ILE A 284 48.90 -19.54 10.83
N MET A 285 48.59 -18.39 11.42
CA MET A 285 49.57 -17.47 11.95
C MET A 285 50.45 -18.15 13.01
N ASP A 286 49.83 -18.85 13.94
CA ASP A 286 50.54 -19.49 15.05
C ASP A 286 51.35 -20.71 14.60
N THR A 287 50.81 -21.55 13.72
CA THR A 287 51.44 -22.78 13.27
C THR A 287 52.58 -22.53 12.30
N LEU A 288 52.38 -21.62 11.34
CA LEU A 288 53.33 -21.35 10.27
C LEU A 288 54.15 -20.09 10.48
N LYS A 289 53.95 -19.36 11.60
CA LYS A 289 54.59 -18.09 11.94
C LYS A 289 54.44 -17.04 10.87
N LEU A 290 53.27 -16.99 10.24
CA LEU A 290 52.92 -16.04 9.17
C LEU A 290 52.37 -14.73 9.75
N THR A 291 52.53 -13.67 9.01
CA THR A 291 51.83 -12.40 9.29
C THR A 291 50.31 -12.51 8.95
N VAL A 292 49.48 -11.61 9.49
CA VAL A 292 48.06 -11.58 9.22
C VAL A 292 47.76 -11.55 7.72
N SER A 293 48.50 -10.72 6.95
CA SER A 293 48.35 -10.64 5.49
C SER A 293 48.67 -11.95 4.80
N GLN A 294 49.79 -12.61 5.16
CA GLN A 294 50.18 -13.89 4.59
C GLN A 294 49.21 -15.01 4.95
N ALA A 295 48.65 -15.00 6.15
CA ALA A 295 47.66 -15.97 6.57
C ALA A 295 46.33 -15.80 5.77
N MET A 296 45.91 -14.51 5.53
CA MET A 296 44.75 -14.22 4.69
C MET A 296 44.97 -14.60 3.22
N ASP A 297 46.21 -14.43 2.70
CA ASP A 297 46.56 -14.88 1.34
C ASP A 297 46.47 -16.39 1.21
N ALA A 298 46.99 -17.12 2.21
CA ALA A 298 46.95 -18.58 2.26
C ALA A 298 45.52 -19.13 2.28
N LEU A 299 44.60 -18.43 2.95
CA LEU A 299 43.18 -18.74 3.01
C LEU A 299 42.36 -18.17 1.83
N LYS A 300 43.04 -17.47 0.89
CA LYS A 300 42.39 -16.86 -0.30
C LYS A 300 41.24 -15.92 0.07
N ILE A 301 41.37 -15.16 1.17
CA ILE A 301 40.35 -14.22 1.60
C ILE A 301 40.34 -13.03 0.61
N PRO A 302 39.15 -12.69 0.04
CA PRO A 302 39.00 -11.56 -0.89
C PRO A 302 39.49 -10.26 -0.28
N ASP A 303 40.12 -9.40 -1.09
CA ASP A 303 40.70 -8.12 -0.64
C ASP A 303 39.65 -7.19 -0.01
N ALA A 304 38.41 -7.25 -0.48
CA ALA A 304 37.28 -6.48 0.07
C ALA A 304 36.96 -6.82 1.54
N ASP A 305 37.20 -8.07 1.96
CA ASP A 305 36.84 -8.57 3.29
C ASP A 305 37.99 -8.47 4.30
N ARG A 306 39.24 -8.37 3.81
CA ARG A 306 40.46 -8.34 4.66
C ARG A 306 40.46 -7.24 5.74
N PRO A 307 40.00 -6.00 5.50
CA PRO A 307 39.94 -4.97 6.51
C PRO A 307 39.10 -5.36 7.74
N VAL A 308 37.97 -6.06 7.53
CA VAL A 308 37.08 -6.51 8.59
C VAL A 308 37.76 -7.53 9.51
N TYR A 309 38.48 -8.51 8.93
CA TYR A 309 39.21 -9.51 9.70
C TYR A 309 40.43 -8.93 10.40
N ALA A 310 41.16 -8.03 9.75
CA ALA A 310 42.32 -7.36 10.34
C ALA A 310 41.94 -6.53 11.58
N GLU A 311 40.80 -5.86 11.54
CA GLU A 311 40.31 -5.08 12.69
C GLU A 311 39.85 -5.99 13.85
N LYS A 312 39.12 -7.08 13.54
CA LYS A 312 38.68 -8.05 14.56
C LYS A 312 39.85 -8.78 15.23
N LEU A 313 40.93 -9.04 14.50
CA LEU A 313 42.15 -9.66 15.05
C LEU A 313 42.93 -8.73 15.98
N LYS A 314 42.85 -7.41 15.80
CA LYS A 314 43.48 -6.40 16.68
C LYS A 314 42.76 -6.22 18.03
N ARG A 315 41.44 -6.52 18.06
CA ARG A 315 40.60 -6.33 19.25
C ARG A 315 40.53 -7.58 20.14
N SER A 316 41.10 -8.65 19.72
CA SER A 316 41.19 -9.95 20.43
C SER A 316 42.58 -10.23 20.93
#